data_ff31e58cf620e56341a0855ce924ee6d
#
_entry.id   ff31e58cf620e56341a0855ce924ee6d
#
_cell.length_a   1.000
_cell.length_b   1.000
_cell.length_c   1.000
_cell.angle_alpha   90.00
_cell.angle_beta   90.00
_cell.angle_gamma   90.00
#
_symmetry.space_group_name_H-M   'P 1'
#
loop_
_entity.id
_entity.type
_entity.pdbx_description
1 polymer ?
#
loop_
_entity_poly.entity_id
_entity_poly.type
_entity_poly.pdbx_seq_one_letter_code
_entity_poly.pdbx_strand_id
1 'polypeptide(L)'
;MPPTRLSPGVEIQRKYYTETATCYETMHNQEGADDPECRRFIVAILRSLQVRSLLDVGSATGRGLRDLAADLPESLVCGVEPVAALLRQGTSAPNADSISLLQASGDALPFANGSFDAVTEFATLHHVANPSNVVKEMLRVARRVVVIADSNRFGQGSFPIRLLKLVLYKTRLWKLYDFVRTRGKRYQISEGDGLFYSYSVYDTYDLLADWSEELLIFPAGKCDARSWFHPLLTAPGVILIAIRNRRADPQTT
;
A
#
# COMPACT_ATOMS: atom_id res chain seq x y z
N MET A 1 -1.98 -27.64 13.19
CA MET A 1 -2.80 -26.54 13.68
C MET A 1 -4.07 -26.47 12.83
N PRO A 2 -5.26 -26.33 13.40
CA PRO A 2 -6.45 -26.08 12.60
C PRO A 2 -6.28 -24.74 11.87
N PRO A 3 -6.78 -24.59 10.63
CA PRO A 3 -6.67 -23.34 9.89
C PRO A 3 -7.33 -22.22 10.69
N THR A 4 -6.59 -21.16 10.95
CA THR A 4 -7.10 -19.97 11.63
C THR A 4 -8.26 -19.42 10.82
N ARG A 5 -9.46 -19.37 11.39
CA ARG A 5 -10.67 -18.89 10.70
C ARG A 5 -10.41 -17.43 10.29
N LEU A 6 -10.45 -17.18 8.99
CA LEU A 6 -10.28 -15.83 8.45
C LEU A 6 -11.39 -14.92 8.98
N SER A 7 -11.10 -13.63 9.14
CA SER A 7 -12.16 -12.67 9.48
C SER A 7 -13.15 -12.54 8.29
N PRO A 8 -14.44 -12.28 8.56
CA PRO A 8 -15.45 -12.18 7.48
C PRO A 8 -15.07 -11.19 6.38
N GLY A 9 -14.42 -10.09 6.72
CA GLY A 9 -13.96 -9.11 5.74
C GLY A 9 -12.89 -9.66 4.80
N VAL A 10 -11.95 -10.45 5.31
CA VAL A 10 -10.91 -11.10 4.49
C VAL A 10 -11.53 -12.13 3.53
N GLU A 11 -12.52 -12.89 3.98
CA GLU A 11 -13.23 -13.86 3.13
C GLU A 11 -13.98 -13.16 1.99
N ILE A 12 -14.70 -12.07 2.29
CA ILE A 12 -15.41 -11.26 1.30
C ILE A 12 -14.44 -10.71 0.25
N GLN A 13 -13.32 -10.14 0.66
CA GLN A 13 -12.35 -9.54 -0.25
C GLN A 13 -11.66 -10.59 -1.12
N ARG A 14 -11.24 -11.72 -0.55
CA ARG A 14 -10.66 -12.82 -1.32
C ARG A 14 -11.64 -13.40 -2.34
N LYS A 15 -12.91 -13.54 -1.97
CA LYS A 15 -13.96 -13.99 -2.89
C LYS A 15 -14.12 -13.00 -4.04
N TYR A 16 -14.25 -11.71 -3.75
CA TYR A 16 -14.39 -10.66 -4.76
C TYR A 16 -13.25 -10.70 -5.77
N TYR A 17 -12.00 -10.67 -5.33
CA TYR A 17 -10.84 -10.70 -6.23
C TYR A 17 -10.64 -12.06 -6.92
N THR A 18 -11.14 -13.16 -6.37
CA THR A 18 -11.14 -14.45 -7.07
C THR A 18 -12.14 -14.42 -8.24
N GLU A 19 -13.32 -13.85 -8.03
CA GLU A 19 -14.37 -13.76 -9.06
C GLU A 19 -14.04 -12.74 -10.14
N THR A 20 -13.33 -11.66 -9.81
CA THR A 20 -12.96 -10.57 -10.73
C THR A 20 -11.55 -10.68 -11.31
N ALA A 21 -10.79 -11.72 -10.98
CA ALA A 21 -9.39 -11.86 -11.38
C ALA A 21 -9.15 -11.70 -12.89
N THR A 22 -10.05 -12.25 -13.73
CA THR A 22 -9.92 -12.19 -15.20
C THR A 22 -10.12 -10.80 -15.80
N CYS A 23 -10.86 -9.93 -15.12
CA CYS A 23 -11.08 -8.53 -15.53
C CYS A 23 -10.36 -7.52 -14.65
N TYR A 24 -9.55 -7.99 -13.69
CA TYR A 24 -8.86 -7.13 -12.72
C TYR A 24 -8.08 -5.98 -13.38
N GLU A 25 -7.27 -6.27 -14.39
CA GLU A 25 -6.44 -5.26 -15.05
C GLU A 25 -7.24 -4.21 -15.82
N THR A 26 -8.40 -4.60 -16.37
CA THR A 26 -9.29 -3.65 -17.07
C THR A 26 -10.07 -2.79 -16.07
N MET A 27 -10.43 -3.32 -14.92
CA MET A 27 -11.15 -2.58 -13.87
C MET A 27 -10.25 -1.56 -13.15
N HIS A 28 -8.97 -1.88 -12.97
CA HIS A 28 -8.00 -1.06 -12.21
C HIS A 28 -7.02 -0.30 -13.13
N ASN A 29 -7.40 -0.05 -14.36
CA ASN A 29 -6.53 0.61 -15.36
C ASN A 29 -6.47 2.13 -15.22
N GLN A 30 -7.16 2.71 -14.25
CA GLN A 30 -7.29 4.18 -14.14
C GLN A 30 -7.25 4.64 -12.66
N GLU A 31 -6.32 5.57 -12.42
CA GLU A 31 -6.32 6.59 -11.37
C GLU A 31 -6.12 6.17 -9.91
N GLY A 32 -5.09 6.71 -9.29
CA GLY A 32 -4.87 6.63 -7.85
C GLY A 32 -3.38 6.59 -7.49
N ALA A 33 -3.06 5.86 -6.45
CA ALA A 33 -1.68 5.66 -5.99
C ALA A 33 -0.82 4.87 -7.00
N ASP A 34 -1.46 4.18 -7.95
CA ASP A 34 -0.82 3.49 -9.09
C ASP A 34 -0.63 4.41 -10.32
N ASP A 35 -0.77 5.73 -10.14
CA ASP A 35 -0.52 6.73 -11.19
C ASP A 35 0.92 6.59 -11.70
N PRO A 36 1.13 6.47 -13.03
CA PRO A 36 2.46 6.36 -13.64
C PRO A 36 3.42 7.49 -13.24
N GLU A 37 2.93 8.70 -13.00
CA GLU A 37 3.77 9.81 -12.58
C GLU A 37 4.24 9.65 -11.14
N CYS A 38 3.36 9.23 -10.23
CA CYS A 38 3.73 8.90 -8.86
C CYS A 38 4.77 7.79 -8.83
N ARG A 39 4.61 6.76 -9.68
CA ARG A 39 5.56 5.65 -9.80
C ARG A 39 6.94 6.12 -10.28
N ARG A 40 7.01 6.94 -11.31
CA ARG A 40 8.30 7.51 -11.80
C ARG A 40 9.04 8.27 -10.70
N PHE A 41 8.33 9.01 -9.89
CA PHE A 41 8.89 9.73 -8.77
C PHE A 41 9.47 8.77 -7.70
N ILE A 42 8.70 7.73 -7.33
CA ILE A 42 9.17 6.69 -6.40
C ILE A 42 10.41 6.00 -6.97
N VAL A 43 10.40 5.61 -8.25
CA VAL A 43 11.54 4.99 -8.95
C VAL A 43 12.78 5.88 -8.88
N ALA A 44 12.64 7.19 -9.10
CA ALA A 44 13.78 8.12 -9.02
C ALA A 44 14.42 8.11 -7.61
N ILE A 45 13.61 8.05 -6.56
CA ILE A 45 14.11 7.94 -5.17
C ILE A 45 14.77 6.58 -4.94
N LEU A 46 14.14 5.47 -5.36
CA LEU A 46 14.71 4.13 -5.19
C LEU A 46 16.05 3.96 -5.92
N ARG A 47 16.17 4.55 -7.13
CA ARG A 47 17.44 4.62 -7.88
C ARG A 47 18.50 5.42 -7.14
N SER A 48 18.17 6.60 -6.63
CA SER A 48 19.10 7.46 -5.89
C SER A 48 19.63 6.78 -4.63
N LEU A 49 18.82 5.91 -4.02
CA LEU A 49 19.18 5.10 -2.88
C LEU A 49 19.85 3.77 -3.26
N GLN A 50 20.07 3.50 -4.55
CA GLN A 50 20.72 2.28 -5.06
C GLN A 50 20.06 1.00 -4.53
N VAL A 51 18.73 0.94 -4.53
CA VAL A 51 17.98 -0.25 -4.13
C VAL A 51 18.29 -1.41 -5.06
N ARG A 52 18.62 -2.59 -4.48
CA ARG A 52 18.96 -3.82 -5.21
C ARG A 52 17.96 -4.94 -5.00
N SER A 53 17.08 -4.82 -4.00
CA SER A 53 16.02 -5.78 -3.72
C SER A 53 14.75 -5.05 -3.26
N LEU A 54 13.63 -5.37 -3.91
CA LEU A 54 12.33 -4.75 -3.65
C LEU A 54 11.26 -5.82 -3.43
N LEU A 55 10.47 -5.64 -2.38
CA LEU A 55 9.25 -6.41 -2.13
C LEU A 55 8.05 -5.48 -2.28
N ASP A 56 7.05 -5.90 -3.05
CA ASP A 56 5.75 -5.24 -3.13
C ASP A 56 4.67 -6.06 -2.41
N VAL A 57 3.95 -5.43 -1.48
CA VAL A 57 2.95 -6.08 -0.62
C VAL A 57 1.55 -5.77 -1.13
N GLY A 58 0.83 -6.80 -1.58
CA GLY A 58 -0.45 -6.68 -2.28
C GLY A 58 -0.24 -6.45 -3.78
N SER A 59 0.70 -7.18 -4.38
CA SER A 59 1.11 -6.99 -5.78
C SER A 59 0.05 -7.37 -6.83
N ALA A 60 -1.09 -7.93 -6.41
CA ALA A 60 -2.18 -8.37 -7.28
C ALA A 60 -1.68 -9.27 -8.43
N THR A 61 -1.88 -8.85 -9.69
CA THR A 61 -1.36 -9.55 -10.89
C THR A 61 0.12 -9.25 -11.16
N GLY A 62 0.77 -8.41 -10.37
CA GLY A 62 2.16 -8.00 -10.58
C GLY A 62 2.36 -7.04 -11.75
N ARG A 63 1.30 -6.42 -12.31
CA ARG A 63 1.45 -5.44 -13.40
C ARG A 63 2.35 -4.28 -13.01
N GLY A 64 2.02 -3.58 -11.93
CA GLY A 64 2.83 -2.47 -11.44
C GLY A 64 4.25 -2.89 -11.05
N LEU A 65 4.39 -4.13 -10.59
CA LEU A 65 5.66 -4.70 -10.22
C LEU A 65 6.56 -4.97 -11.45
N ARG A 66 5.98 -5.42 -12.59
CA ARG A 66 6.72 -5.56 -13.85
C ARG A 66 7.22 -4.22 -14.37
N ASP A 67 6.41 -3.17 -14.23
CA ASP A 67 6.84 -1.82 -14.59
C ASP A 67 8.00 -1.35 -13.70
N LEU A 68 7.94 -1.62 -12.38
CA LEU A 68 9.05 -1.34 -11.46
C LEU A 68 10.31 -2.14 -11.82
N ALA A 69 10.17 -3.41 -12.22
CA ALA A 69 11.32 -4.23 -12.65
C ALA A 69 11.97 -3.68 -13.91
N ALA A 70 11.17 -3.22 -14.88
CA ALA A 70 11.68 -2.57 -16.10
C ALA A 70 12.42 -1.26 -15.78
N ASP A 71 11.91 -0.50 -14.82
CA ASP A 71 12.53 0.75 -14.37
C ASP A 71 13.73 0.53 -13.43
N LEU A 72 13.86 -0.63 -12.77
CA LEU A 72 14.93 -0.97 -11.84
C LEU A 72 15.65 -2.27 -12.27
N PRO A 73 16.29 -2.30 -13.45
CA PRO A 73 16.79 -3.54 -14.06
C PRO A 73 17.89 -4.26 -13.28
N GLU A 74 18.53 -3.56 -12.33
CA GLU A 74 19.58 -4.14 -11.48
C GLU A 74 19.02 -4.63 -10.13
N SER A 75 17.71 -4.57 -9.92
CA SER A 75 17.06 -4.94 -8.67
C SER A 75 16.33 -6.28 -8.80
N LEU A 76 16.43 -7.11 -7.78
CA LEU A 76 15.54 -8.25 -7.60
C LEU A 76 14.17 -7.74 -7.14
N VAL A 77 13.14 -8.07 -7.90
CA VAL A 77 11.79 -7.56 -7.64
C VAL A 77 10.85 -8.73 -7.33
N CYS A 78 10.24 -8.69 -6.14
CA CYS A 78 9.35 -9.72 -5.64
C CYS A 78 8.01 -9.11 -5.23
N GLY A 79 6.91 -9.83 -5.42
CA GLY A 79 5.58 -9.45 -4.97
C GLY A 79 4.93 -10.53 -4.11
N VAL A 80 4.15 -10.11 -3.11
CA VAL A 80 3.29 -11.00 -2.35
C VAL A 80 1.83 -10.62 -2.53
N GLU A 81 0.98 -11.65 -2.72
CA GLU A 81 -0.46 -11.49 -2.93
C GLU A 81 -1.21 -12.68 -2.29
N PRO A 82 -2.23 -12.47 -1.45
CA PRO A 82 -2.98 -13.55 -0.81
C PRO A 82 -3.95 -14.27 -1.76
N VAL A 83 -4.34 -13.67 -2.90
CA VAL A 83 -5.35 -14.23 -3.81
C VAL A 83 -4.70 -15.01 -4.95
N ALA A 84 -4.73 -16.33 -4.86
CA ALA A 84 -4.12 -17.22 -5.86
C ALA A 84 -4.63 -17.00 -7.30
N ALA A 85 -5.88 -16.54 -7.48
CA ALA A 85 -6.44 -16.27 -8.80
C ALA A 85 -5.73 -15.09 -9.49
N LEU A 86 -5.38 -14.02 -8.74
CA LEU A 86 -4.62 -12.89 -9.26
C LEU A 86 -3.18 -13.30 -9.61
N LEU A 87 -2.54 -14.10 -8.77
CA LEU A 87 -1.19 -14.63 -9.05
C LEU A 87 -1.15 -15.45 -10.34
N ARG A 88 -2.16 -16.31 -10.58
CA ARG A 88 -2.25 -17.09 -11.83
C ARG A 88 -2.37 -16.20 -13.07
N GLN A 89 -3.09 -15.08 -12.99
CA GLN A 89 -3.14 -14.11 -14.07
C GLN A 89 -1.75 -13.47 -14.28
N GLY A 90 -1.08 -13.11 -13.19
CA GLY A 90 0.26 -12.52 -13.22
C GLY A 90 1.32 -13.42 -13.84
N THR A 91 1.33 -14.71 -13.50
CA THR A 91 2.30 -15.68 -14.04
C THR A 91 2.05 -16.02 -15.52
N SER A 92 0.86 -15.75 -16.04
CA SER A 92 0.52 -15.93 -17.46
C SER A 92 0.69 -14.63 -18.28
N ALA A 93 1.05 -13.54 -17.66
CA ALA A 93 1.21 -12.24 -18.32
C ALA A 93 2.54 -12.14 -19.10
N PRO A 94 2.65 -11.26 -20.09
CA PRO A 94 3.92 -10.94 -20.74
C PRO A 94 4.97 -10.47 -19.70
N ASN A 95 6.23 -10.88 -19.91
CA ASN A 95 7.35 -10.56 -19.01
C ASN A 95 7.16 -11.03 -17.55
N ALA A 96 6.39 -12.10 -17.33
CA ALA A 96 6.20 -12.68 -15.99
C ALA A 96 7.53 -13.07 -15.34
N ASP A 97 8.52 -13.51 -16.13
CA ASP A 97 9.83 -13.94 -15.66
C ASP A 97 10.70 -12.80 -15.12
N SER A 98 10.30 -11.53 -15.34
CA SER A 98 11.04 -10.37 -14.80
C SER A 98 10.83 -10.13 -13.31
N ILE A 99 9.86 -10.81 -12.68
CA ILE A 99 9.48 -10.66 -11.30
C ILE A 99 9.27 -12.02 -10.62
N SER A 100 9.33 -12.04 -9.30
CA SER A 100 8.95 -13.22 -8.50
C SER A 100 7.64 -12.94 -7.77
N LEU A 101 6.64 -13.80 -7.94
CA LEU A 101 5.35 -13.68 -7.26
C LEU A 101 5.17 -14.82 -6.25
N LEU A 102 4.79 -14.51 -5.02
CA LEU A 102 4.57 -15.46 -3.95
C LEU A 102 3.19 -15.29 -3.32
N GLN A 103 2.49 -16.40 -3.07
CA GLN A 103 1.24 -16.36 -2.32
C GLN A 103 1.53 -16.21 -0.83
N ALA A 104 1.27 -15.02 -0.28
CA ALA A 104 1.40 -14.75 1.15
C ALA A 104 0.48 -13.62 1.59
N SER A 105 0.20 -13.55 2.89
CA SER A 105 -0.54 -12.44 3.51
C SER A 105 0.42 -11.38 4.01
N GLY A 106 0.08 -10.10 3.80
CA GLY A 106 0.93 -8.97 4.22
C GLY A 106 1.10 -8.85 5.74
N ASP A 107 0.21 -9.44 6.55
CA ASP A 107 0.30 -9.46 8.01
C ASP A 107 1.19 -10.59 8.57
N ALA A 108 1.74 -11.45 7.70
CA ALA A 108 2.65 -12.54 8.06
C ALA A 108 3.59 -12.85 6.88
N LEU A 109 4.54 -11.96 6.62
CA LEU A 109 5.46 -12.08 5.50
C LEU A 109 6.48 -13.20 5.73
N PRO A 110 6.64 -14.16 4.78
CA PRO A 110 7.51 -15.34 4.95
C PRO A 110 9.00 -15.03 4.67
N PHE A 111 9.47 -13.88 5.12
CA PHE A 111 10.84 -13.42 4.92
C PHE A 111 11.52 -13.08 6.25
N ALA A 112 12.83 -13.18 6.30
CA ALA A 112 13.62 -12.78 7.47
C ALA A 112 13.62 -11.25 7.65
N ASN A 113 14.02 -10.77 8.83
CA ASN A 113 14.15 -9.34 9.11
C ASN A 113 15.19 -8.71 8.16
N GLY A 114 14.85 -7.55 7.58
CA GLY A 114 15.76 -6.81 6.70
C GLY A 114 16.16 -7.57 5.42
N SER A 115 15.27 -8.39 4.85
CA SER A 115 15.54 -9.18 3.63
C SER A 115 15.59 -8.32 2.37
N PHE A 116 14.89 -7.19 2.34
CA PHE A 116 14.77 -6.34 1.17
C PHE A 116 15.31 -4.93 1.46
N ASP A 117 15.96 -4.32 0.48
CA ASP A 117 16.40 -2.92 0.59
C ASP A 117 15.19 -1.99 0.65
N ALA A 118 14.17 -2.25 -0.16
CA ALA A 118 12.92 -1.50 -0.18
C ALA A 118 11.71 -2.43 -0.07
N VAL A 119 10.66 -1.94 0.61
CA VAL A 119 9.35 -2.58 0.65
C VAL A 119 8.30 -1.55 0.27
N THR A 120 7.47 -1.88 -0.72
CA THR A 120 6.44 -1.00 -1.26
C THR A 120 5.04 -1.57 -1.01
N GLU A 121 4.06 -0.69 -1.03
CA GLU A 121 2.65 -0.99 -1.04
C GLU A 121 1.94 0.08 -1.87
N PHE A 122 1.04 -0.34 -2.76
CA PHE A 122 0.25 0.53 -3.62
C PHE A 122 -1.23 0.18 -3.51
N ALA A 123 -2.02 1.08 -2.90
CA ALA A 123 -3.49 0.99 -2.82
C ALA A 123 -4.03 -0.35 -2.27
N THR A 124 -3.37 -0.94 -1.27
CA THR A 124 -3.73 -2.24 -0.68
C THR A 124 -4.19 -2.12 0.76
N LEU A 125 -3.60 -1.20 1.55
CA LEU A 125 -3.86 -1.12 2.99
C LEU A 125 -5.30 -0.73 3.34
N HIS A 126 -5.97 -0.01 2.46
CA HIS A 126 -7.39 0.31 2.67
C HIS A 126 -8.33 -0.90 2.52
N HIS A 127 -7.83 -2.03 1.99
CA HIS A 127 -8.56 -3.32 1.99
C HIS A 127 -8.28 -4.17 3.23
N VAL A 128 -7.38 -3.75 4.11
CA VAL A 128 -6.92 -4.54 5.26
C VAL A 128 -7.61 -4.09 6.54
N ALA A 129 -8.13 -5.04 7.31
CA ALA A 129 -8.81 -4.75 8.59
C ALA A 129 -7.85 -4.16 9.65
N ASN A 130 -6.59 -4.60 9.67
CA ASN A 130 -5.55 -4.15 10.58
C ASN A 130 -4.30 -3.71 9.82
N PRO A 131 -4.30 -2.55 9.14
CA PRO A 131 -3.18 -2.08 8.33
C PRO A 131 -1.88 -1.93 9.14
N SER A 132 -1.96 -1.63 10.44
CA SER A 132 -0.79 -1.53 11.30
C SER A 132 0.00 -2.84 11.41
N ASN A 133 -0.64 -4.02 11.30
CA ASN A 133 0.07 -5.29 11.32
C ASN A 133 0.86 -5.50 10.03
N VAL A 134 0.26 -5.16 8.88
CA VAL A 134 0.94 -5.22 7.58
C VAL A 134 2.13 -4.26 7.56
N VAL A 135 1.94 -3.02 8.01
CA VAL A 135 3.03 -2.04 8.07
C VAL A 135 4.16 -2.49 8.99
N LYS A 136 3.86 -3.09 10.15
CA LYS A 136 4.90 -3.67 11.03
C LYS A 136 5.71 -4.78 10.33
N GLU A 137 5.06 -5.64 9.56
CA GLU A 137 5.74 -6.67 8.78
C GLU A 137 6.58 -6.05 7.64
N MET A 138 6.05 -5.04 6.94
CA MET A 138 6.82 -4.28 5.95
C MET A 138 8.08 -3.68 6.58
N LEU A 139 7.96 -3.01 7.72
CA LEU A 139 9.09 -2.42 8.46
C LEU A 139 10.09 -3.47 8.96
N ARG A 140 9.60 -4.67 9.34
CA ARG A 140 10.45 -5.79 9.79
C ARG A 140 11.31 -6.33 8.66
N VAL A 141 10.73 -6.52 7.48
CA VAL A 141 11.46 -7.11 6.35
C VAL A 141 12.23 -6.08 5.52
N ALA A 142 11.95 -4.78 5.69
CA ALA A 142 12.68 -3.70 5.05
C ALA A 142 14.02 -3.44 5.75
N ARG A 143 15.06 -3.19 4.95
CA ARG A 143 16.37 -2.79 5.42
C ARG A 143 16.54 -1.28 5.45
N ARG A 144 16.07 -0.56 4.43
CA ARG A 144 16.39 0.84 4.19
C ARG A 144 15.20 1.73 3.86
N VAL A 145 14.23 1.24 3.08
CA VAL A 145 13.15 2.07 2.56
C VAL A 145 11.81 1.35 2.70
N VAL A 146 10.79 2.07 3.14
CA VAL A 146 9.38 1.64 3.05
C VAL A 146 8.59 2.73 2.34
N VAL A 147 7.83 2.35 1.31
CA VAL A 147 6.95 3.22 0.55
C VAL A 147 5.51 2.76 0.76
N ILE A 148 4.65 3.67 1.20
CA ILE A 148 3.20 3.46 1.28
C ILE A 148 2.54 4.51 0.40
N ALA A 149 1.81 4.06 -0.62
CA ALA A 149 1.07 4.92 -1.53
C ALA A 149 -0.41 4.52 -1.53
N ASP A 150 -1.21 5.15 -0.68
CA ASP A 150 -2.60 4.75 -0.44
C ASP A 150 -3.51 5.94 -0.13
N SER A 151 -4.73 5.64 0.21
CA SER A 151 -5.83 6.56 0.47
C SER A 151 -5.52 7.60 1.54
N ASN A 152 -6.02 8.80 1.31
CA ASN A 152 -6.09 9.85 2.30
C ASN A 152 -7.54 10.26 2.55
N ARG A 153 -8.15 9.77 3.63
CA ARG A 153 -9.55 10.10 3.99
C ARG A 153 -9.80 11.60 4.12
N PHE A 154 -8.79 12.38 4.49
CA PHE A 154 -8.91 13.83 4.69
C PHE A 154 -8.94 14.60 3.37
N GLY A 155 -8.51 14.00 2.27
CA GLY A 155 -8.58 14.57 0.93
C GLY A 155 -9.85 14.20 0.14
N GLN A 156 -10.74 13.37 0.72
CA GLN A 156 -11.92 12.84 0.03
C GLN A 156 -13.21 13.49 0.50
N GLY A 157 -14.12 13.77 -0.44
CA GLY A 157 -15.43 14.40 -0.20
C GLY A 157 -15.40 15.92 -0.30
N SER A 158 -16.50 16.59 0.07
CA SER A 158 -16.59 18.05 0.08
C SER A 158 -15.74 18.66 1.20
N PHE A 159 -15.34 19.91 1.04
CA PHE A 159 -14.46 20.58 2.01
C PHE A 159 -14.98 20.56 3.47
N PRO A 160 -16.27 20.82 3.76
CA PRO A 160 -16.77 20.70 5.14
C PRO A 160 -16.66 19.29 5.72
N ILE A 161 -16.85 18.25 4.86
CA ILE A 161 -16.71 16.86 5.28
C ILE A 161 -15.25 16.52 5.57
N ARG A 162 -14.31 17.04 4.79
CA ARG A 162 -12.86 16.86 5.03
C ARG A 162 -12.45 17.44 6.38
N LEU A 163 -12.90 18.66 6.67
CA LEU A 163 -12.66 19.31 7.96
C LEU A 163 -13.28 18.54 9.13
N LEU A 164 -14.53 18.09 8.98
CA LEU A 164 -15.18 17.24 9.99
C LEU A 164 -14.39 15.96 10.26
N LYS A 165 -13.93 15.26 9.20
CA LYS A 165 -13.10 14.07 9.34
C LYS A 165 -11.82 14.35 10.13
N LEU A 166 -11.15 15.48 9.85
CA LEU A 166 -9.94 15.89 10.57
C LEU A 166 -10.22 16.17 12.05
N VAL A 167 -11.31 16.90 12.37
CA VAL A 167 -11.71 17.17 13.75
C VAL A 167 -12.00 15.87 14.50
N LEU A 168 -12.80 14.97 13.92
CA LEU A 168 -13.12 13.67 14.51
C LEU A 168 -11.86 12.81 14.74
N TYR A 169 -10.89 12.88 13.83
CA TYR A 169 -9.63 12.18 13.98
C TYR A 169 -8.79 12.77 15.13
N LYS A 170 -8.59 14.08 15.17
CA LYS A 170 -7.83 14.76 16.23
C LYS A 170 -8.46 14.60 17.62
N THR A 171 -9.78 14.55 17.70
CA THR A 171 -10.52 14.29 18.95
C THR A 171 -10.64 12.80 19.30
N ARG A 172 -10.03 11.90 18.51
CA ARG A 172 -10.11 10.43 18.67
C ARG A 172 -11.53 9.85 18.53
N LEU A 173 -12.49 10.63 18.05
CA LEU A 173 -13.88 10.20 17.85
C LEU A 173 -14.10 9.52 16.50
N TRP A 174 -13.09 9.49 15.62
CA TRP A 174 -13.20 8.88 14.29
C TRP A 174 -13.67 7.42 14.34
N LYS A 175 -13.09 6.60 15.21
CA LYS A 175 -13.44 5.17 15.33
C LYS A 175 -14.90 4.96 15.75
N LEU A 176 -15.44 5.82 16.62
CA LEU A 176 -16.84 5.78 17.05
C LEU A 176 -17.76 6.22 15.90
N TYR A 177 -17.44 7.32 15.24
CA TYR A 177 -18.18 7.80 14.07
C TYR A 177 -18.22 6.74 12.95
N ASP A 178 -17.11 6.14 12.61
CA ASP A 178 -17.02 5.11 11.57
C ASP A 178 -17.81 3.85 11.95
N PHE A 179 -17.79 3.44 13.21
CA PHE A 179 -18.60 2.34 13.72
C PHE A 179 -20.10 2.61 13.53
N VAL A 180 -20.57 3.80 13.91
CA VAL A 180 -21.99 4.19 13.76
C VAL A 180 -22.35 4.30 12.28
N ARG A 181 -21.54 4.98 11.46
CA ARG A 181 -21.75 5.16 10.02
C ARG A 181 -21.85 3.83 9.27
N THR A 182 -21.03 2.86 9.63
CA THR A 182 -20.98 1.54 8.99
C THR A 182 -21.90 0.51 9.67
N ARG A 183 -22.73 0.92 10.61
CA ARG A 183 -23.62 0.04 11.40
C ARG A 183 -22.84 -1.13 12.05
N GLY A 184 -21.68 -0.83 12.62
CA GLY A 184 -20.82 -1.79 13.30
C GLY A 184 -19.89 -2.61 12.40
N LYS A 185 -20.07 -2.59 11.08
CA LYS A 185 -19.25 -3.38 10.14
C LYS A 185 -17.82 -2.86 10.00
N ARG A 186 -17.60 -1.53 10.13
CA ARG A 186 -16.33 -0.83 9.93
C ARG A 186 -15.73 -0.94 8.52
N TYR A 187 -16.45 -1.50 7.57
CA TYR A 187 -16.10 -1.57 6.16
C TYR A 187 -17.28 -1.20 5.27
N GLN A 188 -16.99 -0.90 4.03
CA GLN A 188 -17.95 -0.67 2.95
C GLN A 188 -17.58 -1.58 1.78
N ILE A 189 -18.50 -1.77 0.85
CA ILE A 189 -18.29 -2.54 -0.37
C ILE A 189 -18.66 -1.65 -1.54
N SER A 190 -17.80 -1.56 -2.54
CA SER A 190 -18.06 -0.92 -3.83
C SER A 190 -17.98 -1.93 -4.98
N GLU A 191 -18.63 -1.62 -6.09
CA GLU A 191 -18.62 -2.50 -7.26
C GLU A 191 -17.26 -2.54 -7.97
N GLY A 192 -16.49 -1.45 -7.91
CA GLY A 192 -15.20 -1.34 -8.60
C GLY A 192 -13.99 -1.78 -7.77
N ASP A 193 -14.11 -1.85 -6.44
CA ASP A 193 -12.96 -1.98 -5.54
C ASP A 193 -13.15 -3.05 -4.43
N GLY A 194 -14.34 -3.68 -4.40
CA GLY A 194 -14.69 -4.67 -3.40
C GLY A 194 -14.85 -4.09 -2.01
N LEU A 195 -14.33 -4.77 -0.99
CA LEU A 195 -14.41 -4.34 0.41
C LEU A 195 -13.28 -3.38 0.74
N PHE A 196 -13.62 -2.24 1.36
CA PHE A 196 -12.62 -1.28 1.84
C PHE A 196 -12.96 -0.75 3.24
N TYR A 197 -11.93 -0.41 3.98
CA TYR A 197 -12.01 0.23 5.29
C TYR A 197 -11.75 1.73 5.16
N SER A 198 -12.20 2.48 6.15
CA SER A 198 -11.90 3.92 6.20
C SER A 198 -10.46 4.13 6.67
N TYR A 199 -9.50 3.79 5.82
CA TYR A 199 -8.08 3.94 6.03
C TYR A 199 -7.58 5.32 5.60
N SER A 200 -6.51 5.76 6.20
CA SER A 200 -5.64 6.83 5.71
C SER A 200 -4.20 6.47 6.05
N VAL A 201 -3.26 6.78 5.17
CA VAL A 201 -1.81 6.58 5.43
C VAL A 201 -1.37 7.17 6.76
N TYR A 202 -2.07 8.20 7.25
CA TYR A 202 -1.80 8.81 8.56
C TYR A 202 -2.17 7.92 9.76
N ASP A 203 -2.94 6.85 9.58
CA ASP A 203 -3.24 5.90 10.66
C ASP A 203 -2.02 5.04 11.03
N THR A 204 -1.05 4.94 10.13
CA THR A 204 0.19 4.19 10.29
C THR A 204 1.44 5.09 10.27
N TYR A 205 1.24 6.40 10.25
CA TYR A 205 2.31 7.41 10.18
C TYR A 205 3.33 7.24 11.30
N ASP A 206 2.89 7.11 12.55
CA ASP A 206 3.79 7.02 13.71
C ASP A 206 4.72 5.79 13.62
N LEU A 207 4.24 4.66 13.07
CA LEU A 207 5.06 3.48 12.86
C LEU A 207 6.22 3.73 11.88
N LEU A 208 5.97 4.51 10.82
CA LEU A 208 7.00 4.86 9.85
C LEU A 208 7.96 5.91 10.44
N ALA A 209 7.43 6.92 11.15
CA ALA A 209 8.22 7.97 11.76
C ALA A 209 9.19 7.42 12.83
N ASP A 210 8.72 6.48 13.67
CA ASP A 210 9.55 5.84 14.69
C ASP A 210 10.64 4.92 14.09
N TRP A 211 10.38 4.36 12.90
CA TRP A 211 11.31 3.45 12.24
C TRP A 211 12.37 4.16 11.41
N SER A 212 12.03 5.32 10.81
CA SER A 212 12.86 6.03 9.83
C SER A 212 13.66 7.17 10.46
N GLU A 213 14.77 7.53 9.81
CA GLU A 213 15.54 8.76 10.09
C GLU A 213 14.99 9.92 9.26
N GLU A 214 14.40 9.64 8.10
CA GLU A 214 13.81 10.61 7.20
C GLU A 214 12.47 10.10 6.68
N LEU A 215 11.44 10.95 6.73
CA LEU A 215 10.10 10.64 6.24
C LEU A 215 9.63 11.71 5.26
N LEU A 216 9.51 11.32 3.99
CA LEU A 216 9.01 12.18 2.93
C LEU A 216 7.51 11.95 2.73
N ILE A 217 6.78 13.04 2.48
CA ILE A 217 5.32 13.02 2.32
C ILE A 217 4.96 13.76 1.04
N PHE A 218 4.28 13.08 0.14
CA PHE A 218 3.87 13.65 -1.14
C PHE A 218 2.37 13.42 -1.39
N PRO A 219 1.66 14.41 -1.95
CA PRO A 219 0.29 14.20 -2.41
C PRO A 219 0.28 13.31 -3.64
N ALA A 220 -0.71 12.40 -3.73
CA ALA A 220 -0.96 11.54 -4.88
C ALA A 220 -2.36 11.78 -5.45
N GLY A 221 -2.49 11.60 -6.76
CA GLY A 221 -3.73 11.83 -7.50
C GLY A 221 -3.97 13.31 -7.82
N LYS A 222 -5.11 13.59 -8.48
CA LYS A 222 -5.48 14.95 -8.89
C LYS A 222 -5.87 15.80 -7.68
N CYS A 223 -4.97 16.68 -7.27
CA CYS A 223 -5.27 17.71 -6.27
C CYS A 223 -6.10 18.83 -6.90
N ASP A 224 -7.02 19.43 -6.14
CA ASP A 224 -7.70 20.64 -6.57
C ASP A 224 -6.73 21.81 -6.57
N ALA A 225 -6.22 22.15 -7.78
CA ALA A 225 -5.24 23.23 -7.97
C ALA A 225 -5.75 24.63 -7.58
N ARG A 226 -7.07 24.79 -7.39
CA ARG A 226 -7.66 26.06 -6.92
C ARG A 226 -7.63 26.19 -5.39
N SER A 227 -7.35 25.11 -4.69
CA SER A 227 -7.26 25.11 -3.25
C SER A 227 -5.83 25.44 -2.84
N TRP A 228 -5.60 26.65 -2.29
CA TRP A 228 -4.35 27.00 -1.62
C TRP A 228 -4.20 26.33 -0.24
N PHE A 229 -5.18 25.52 0.14
CA PHE A 229 -5.10 24.69 1.33
C PHE A 229 -4.00 23.64 1.19
N HIS A 230 -3.49 23.22 2.33
CA HIS A 230 -2.42 22.25 2.43
C HIS A 230 -2.73 20.99 1.60
N PRO A 231 -1.85 20.59 0.66
CA PRO A 231 -2.12 19.46 -0.27
C PRO A 231 -2.53 18.17 0.42
N LEU A 232 -2.02 17.92 1.62
CA LEU A 232 -2.37 16.74 2.43
C LEU A 232 -3.84 16.68 2.83
N LEU A 233 -4.55 17.82 2.86
CA LEU A 233 -6.00 17.90 3.10
C LEU A 233 -6.82 17.87 1.82
N THR A 234 -6.19 18.04 0.66
CA THR A 234 -6.87 18.15 -0.64
C THR A 234 -6.55 16.99 -1.58
N ALA A 235 -5.44 16.30 -1.36
CA ALA A 235 -5.08 15.12 -2.15
C ALA A 235 -5.85 13.88 -1.70
N PRO A 236 -6.50 13.13 -2.62
CA PRO A 236 -7.25 11.91 -2.28
C PRO A 236 -6.36 10.74 -1.87
N GLY A 237 -5.11 10.72 -2.32
CA GLY A 237 -4.07 9.78 -1.94
C GLY A 237 -2.83 10.52 -1.42
N VAL A 238 -1.98 9.80 -0.71
CA VAL A 238 -0.69 10.29 -0.20
C VAL A 238 0.35 9.21 -0.30
N ILE A 239 1.57 9.60 -0.65
CA ILE A 239 2.75 8.75 -0.64
C ILE A 239 3.57 9.10 0.59
N LEU A 240 3.85 8.11 1.42
CA LEU A 240 4.82 8.18 2.51
C LEU A 240 6.06 7.37 2.12
N ILE A 241 7.25 7.98 2.21
CA ILE A 241 8.52 7.29 1.97
C ILE A 241 9.37 7.42 3.22
N ALA A 242 9.48 6.32 3.95
CA ALA A 242 10.28 6.21 5.16
C ALA A 242 11.67 5.68 4.81
N ILE A 243 12.72 6.44 5.12
CA ILE A 243 14.10 6.11 4.79
C ILE A 243 14.89 5.92 6.08
N ARG A 244 15.61 4.81 6.14
CA ARG A 244 16.49 4.46 7.24
C ARG A 244 17.90 4.29 6.68
N ASN A 245 18.78 5.24 6.96
CA ASN A 245 20.19 5.16 6.61
C ASN A 245 20.92 4.23 7.60
N ARG A 246 20.80 2.91 7.43
CA ARG A 246 21.81 2.05 8.04
C ARG A 246 23.11 2.30 7.29
N ARG A 247 24.02 3.05 7.88
CA ARG A 247 25.45 3.00 7.50
C ARG A 247 25.81 1.52 7.48
N ALA A 248 26.47 1.09 6.41
CA ALA A 248 26.99 -0.27 6.30
C ALA A 248 27.69 -0.62 7.63
N ASP A 249 27.30 -1.76 8.22
CA ASP A 249 27.93 -2.25 9.44
C ASP A 249 29.42 -2.44 9.11
N PRO A 250 30.38 -1.78 9.82
CA PRO A 250 31.81 -1.86 9.46
C PRO A 250 32.43 -3.25 9.72
N GLN A 251 31.62 -4.26 10.01
CA GLN A 251 32.11 -5.59 10.41
C GLN A 251 31.95 -6.70 9.35
N THR A 252 31.72 -6.36 8.08
CA THR A 252 31.75 -7.35 6.98
C THR A 252 32.77 -6.95 5.91
N THR A 253 34.02 -6.87 6.32
CA THR A 253 35.21 -6.98 5.46
C THR A 253 36.05 -8.13 5.93
#